data_ab656a977d4cd6b9e9544a0babdf7936
#
_entry.id   ab656a977d4cd6b9e9544a0babdf7936
#
_cell.length_a   1.000
_cell.length_b   1.000
_cell.length_c   1.000
_cell.angle_alpha   90.00
_cell.angle_beta   90.00
_cell.angle_gamma   90.00
#
_symmetry.space_group_name_H-M   'P 1'
#
loop_
_entity.id
_entity.type
_entity.pdbx_description
1 polymer ?
#
loop_
_entity_poly.entity_id
_entity_poly.type
_entity_poly.pdbx_seq_one_letter_code
_entity_poly.pdbx_strand_id
1 'polypeptide(L)'
;MKKANRHIRGLVAAMIAVSAIAVPVVAASSANAAVELSFWSWRPEDTAFWTAQAAKFKDATGITVKYTPYVATDYNATLATALTAGKGPDVMLIRAYGGMANLSDAGNFMPLTTKDVPLLAKMAPGTLAGAQGYADKHQFGVPYSTSVLGVLYNPEILAKVGVAANPTSWASLLSAMDRVKRAGYTALAVGTGYAPGLEQMWGAIAPAFYGGTSFYNQIVSGSTNFNDPAFVRSLKAETELYPYMPAGASGLDYNTQRALFANGKAAFYIGGNYEISYFRSLNPTAPIGWFPAPAATQGGPRYVTNWADGAFAINAKTTHKAEALKFMNFIASKSFMQQGADQLGWIPPIAGINLTEPAIAAMARKIPQMGTPFLTLVGFRYGAPTSSSIMQPGFQKVASGAQTVTELAKAIQDGVASWYAPFKK
;
A
#
# COMPACT_ATOMS: atom_id res chain seq x y z
N MET A 1 46.33 83.01 4.62
CA MET A 1 47.27 83.66 5.54
C MET A 1 47.97 82.54 6.32
N LYS A 2 49.30 82.44 6.11
CA LYS A 2 50.34 82.30 7.10
C LYS A 2 50.22 81.13 8.07
N LYS A 3 51.17 80.29 8.29
CA LYS A 3 52.65 80.09 8.16
C LYS A 3 52.91 78.86 9.01
N ALA A 4 53.57 77.82 8.55
CA ALA A 4 54.99 77.51 8.59
C ALA A 4 55.52 77.25 10.02
N ASN A 5 56.13 76.13 10.25
CA ASN A 5 57.53 75.78 10.49
C ASN A 5 57.60 74.49 11.31
N ARG A 6 58.28 73.44 10.92
CA ARG A 6 59.70 73.10 10.77
C ARG A 6 60.38 72.68 12.10
N HIS A 7 61.01 71.54 12.02
CA HIS A 7 62.27 71.04 12.68
C HIS A 7 62.03 70.01 13.81
N ILE A 8 62.73 68.98 14.07
CA ILE A 8 64.02 68.38 13.59
C ILE A 8 64.13 66.97 14.26
N ARG A 9 64.64 66.00 13.56
CA ARG A 9 65.50 64.86 13.88
C ARG A 9 65.62 64.29 15.30
N GLY A 10 65.53 62.95 15.39
CA GLY A 10 66.06 62.07 16.42
C GLY A 10 65.89 60.61 16.08
N LEU A 11 66.96 59.97 15.50
CA LEU A 11 67.05 58.51 15.35
C LEU A 11 67.25 57.92 16.74
N VAL A 12 66.35 56.92 17.10
CA VAL A 12 66.74 55.87 18.03
C VAL A 12 66.24 54.55 17.47
N ALA A 13 67.12 53.66 17.09
CA ALA A 13 66.88 52.32 16.67
C ALA A 13 66.55 51.48 17.93
N ALA A 14 65.31 51.00 18.06
CA ALA A 14 64.98 49.97 19.02
C ALA A 14 64.64 48.70 18.27
N MET A 15 65.52 47.68 18.38
CA MET A 15 65.22 46.31 17.95
C MET A 15 64.09 45.75 18.80
N ILE A 16 62.88 45.51 18.18
CA ILE A 16 61.83 44.74 18.80
C ILE A 16 61.95 43.35 18.24
N ALA A 17 62.33 42.42 19.10
CA ALA A 17 62.24 40.98 18.85
C ALA A 17 60.79 40.57 18.75
N VAL A 18 60.28 40.21 17.54
CA VAL A 18 58.98 39.65 17.33
C VAL A 18 59.06 38.20 17.69
N SER A 19 58.59 37.85 18.90
CA SER A 19 58.34 36.49 19.31
C SER A 19 57.07 36.01 18.54
N ALA A 20 57.22 35.15 17.55
CA ALA A 20 56.13 34.46 16.87
C ALA A 20 55.44 33.51 17.86
N ILE A 21 54.32 33.93 18.44
CA ILE A 21 53.41 33.05 19.14
C ILE A 21 52.71 32.19 18.09
N ALA A 22 53.16 30.92 17.96
CA ALA A 22 52.44 29.92 17.17
C ALA A 22 51.10 29.62 17.91
N VAL A 23 50.03 30.21 17.44
CA VAL A 23 48.65 29.81 17.82
C VAL A 23 48.38 28.45 17.20
N PRO A 24 48.13 27.40 17.98
CA PRO A 24 47.70 26.13 17.40
C PRO A 24 46.37 26.37 16.72
N VAL A 25 46.34 26.24 15.38
CA VAL A 25 45.06 26.10 14.66
C VAL A 25 44.48 24.77 15.08
N VAL A 26 43.59 24.82 16.08
CA VAL A 26 42.71 23.71 16.36
C VAL A 26 41.81 23.59 15.14
N ALA A 27 42.09 22.61 14.28
CA ALA A 27 41.21 22.21 13.22
C ALA A 27 39.89 21.85 13.92
N ALA A 28 38.92 22.75 13.90
CA ALA A 28 37.57 22.44 14.28
C ALA A 28 37.12 21.32 13.36
N SER A 29 37.07 20.09 13.89
CA SER A 29 36.35 19.01 13.25
C SER A 29 34.97 19.57 13.00
N SER A 30 34.62 19.81 11.73
CA SER A 30 33.26 20.12 11.34
C SER A 30 32.45 18.94 11.84
N ALA A 31 31.77 19.11 12.99
CA ALA A 31 30.74 18.19 13.40
C ALA A 31 29.79 18.11 12.21
N ASN A 32 29.82 17.01 11.47
CA ASN A 32 28.85 16.76 10.42
C ASN A 32 27.49 16.94 11.08
N ALA A 33 26.75 17.96 10.66
CA ALA A 33 25.36 18.12 11.11
C ALA A 33 24.66 16.78 10.93
N ALA A 34 24.08 16.27 12.01
CA ALA A 34 23.43 14.98 11.97
C ALA A 34 22.35 15.00 10.88
N VAL A 35 22.51 14.14 9.87
CA VAL A 35 21.57 14.10 8.74
C VAL A 35 20.22 13.58 9.23
N GLU A 36 19.17 14.30 8.87
CA GLU A 36 17.80 13.88 9.09
C GLU A 36 17.12 13.57 7.74
N LEU A 37 16.68 12.33 7.54
CA LEU A 37 15.88 11.92 6.40
C LEU A 37 14.39 12.10 6.72
N SER A 38 13.64 12.71 5.82
CA SER A 38 12.19 12.74 5.86
C SER A 38 11.60 11.50 5.20
N PHE A 39 10.67 10.83 5.89
CA PHE A 39 9.98 9.64 5.38
C PHE A 39 8.46 9.79 5.50
N TRP A 40 7.73 9.73 4.37
CA TRP A 40 6.28 9.86 4.32
C TRP A 40 5.56 8.54 4.00
N SER A 41 4.40 8.35 4.64
CA SER A 41 3.57 7.16 4.48
C SER A 41 2.08 7.48 4.59
N TRP A 42 1.22 6.60 4.07
CA TRP A 42 -0.24 6.67 4.25
C TRP A 42 -0.77 5.83 5.41
N ARG A 43 0.08 5.43 6.36
CA ARG A 43 -0.27 4.49 7.43
C ARG A 43 0.00 5.11 8.81
N PRO A 44 -0.92 5.96 9.33
CA PRO A 44 -0.77 6.54 10.67
C PRO A 44 -0.77 5.48 11.78
N GLU A 45 -1.43 4.34 11.56
CA GLU A 45 -1.45 3.21 12.49
C GLU A 45 -0.07 2.56 12.71
N ASP A 46 0.87 2.73 11.79
CA ASP A 46 2.21 2.16 11.86
C ASP A 46 3.23 3.06 12.60
N THR A 47 2.80 4.20 13.17
CA THR A 47 3.69 5.20 13.77
C THR A 47 4.60 4.62 14.85
N ALA A 48 4.08 3.78 15.75
CA ALA A 48 4.88 3.17 16.81
C ALA A 48 5.99 2.25 16.25
N PHE A 49 5.66 1.47 15.22
CA PHE A 49 6.64 0.64 14.51
C PHE A 49 7.75 1.49 13.90
N TRP A 50 7.39 2.53 13.12
CA TRP A 50 8.37 3.39 12.44
C TRP A 50 9.24 4.18 13.41
N THR A 51 8.67 4.65 14.53
CA THR A 51 9.44 5.30 15.61
C THR A 51 10.53 4.37 16.16
N ALA A 52 10.16 3.12 16.43
CA ALA A 52 11.12 2.12 16.92
C ALA A 52 12.18 1.77 15.87
N GLN A 53 11.81 1.63 14.59
CA GLN A 53 12.77 1.32 13.52
C GLN A 53 13.69 2.51 13.22
N ALA A 54 13.18 3.74 13.25
CA ALA A 54 13.99 4.96 13.10
C ALA A 54 15.06 5.07 14.21
N ALA A 55 14.72 4.73 15.45
CA ALA A 55 15.67 4.69 16.55
C ALA A 55 16.78 3.66 16.29
N LYS A 56 16.44 2.42 15.90
CA LYS A 56 17.42 1.37 15.56
C LYS A 56 18.33 1.79 14.39
N PHE A 57 17.77 2.43 13.38
CA PHE A 57 18.57 2.92 12.25
C PHE A 57 19.52 4.04 12.67
N LYS A 58 19.07 4.96 13.53
CA LYS A 58 19.89 6.01 14.11
C LYS A 58 21.04 5.44 14.94
N ASP A 59 20.77 4.46 15.80
CA ASP A 59 21.79 3.80 16.64
C ASP A 59 22.88 3.12 15.77
N ALA A 60 22.46 2.53 14.64
CA ALA A 60 23.37 1.83 13.74
C ALA A 60 24.18 2.77 12.81
N THR A 61 23.66 3.96 12.49
CA THR A 61 24.22 4.81 11.41
C THR A 61 24.49 6.25 11.79
N GLY A 62 23.94 6.73 12.89
CA GLY A 62 23.94 8.14 13.28
C GLY A 62 22.93 9.02 12.50
N ILE A 63 22.18 8.45 11.54
CA ILE A 63 21.23 9.16 10.69
C ILE A 63 19.84 9.14 11.35
N THR A 64 19.22 10.29 11.52
CA THR A 64 17.85 10.41 12.01
C THR A 64 16.85 10.22 10.87
N VAL A 65 15.73 9.54 11.14
CA VAL A 65 14.59 9.43 10.20
C VAL A 65 13.35 10.04 10.84
N LYS A 66 12.80 11.05 10.20
CA LYS A 66 11.54 11.69 10.60
C LYS A 66 10.38 11.07 9.84
N TYR A 67 9.64 10.21 10.50
CA TYR A 67 8.42 9.59 9.97
C TYR A 67 7.24 10.58 10.01
N THR A 68 6.56 10.78 8.88
CA THR A 68 5.39 11.64 8.78
C THR A 68 4.26 10.85 8.12
N PRO A 69 3.27 10.37 8.90
CA PRO A 69 2.10 9.70 8.36
C PRO A 69 1.04 10.70 7.88
N TYR A 70 0.30 10.31 6.85
CA TYR A 70 -0.85 11.01 6.32
C TYR A 70 -2.08 10.10 6.31
N VAL A 71 -3.26 10.67 6.27
CA VAL A 71 -4.50 9.91 6.07
C VAL A 71 -4.46 9.25 4.68
N ALA A 72 -4.81 7.97 4.62
CA ALA A 72 -4.66 7.14 3.42
C ALA A 72 -5.41 7.68 2.19
N THR A 73 -6.54 8.39 2.39
CA THR A 73 -7.35 9.02 1.34
C THR A 73 -6.68 10.22 0.70
N ASP A 74 -5.87 10.96 1.46
CA ASP A 74 -5.31 12.25 1.07
C ASP A 74 -3.86 12.14 0.61
N TYR A 75 -3.19 11.07 1.01
CA TYR A 75 -1.76 10.89 0.82
C TYR A 75 -1.28 11.06 -0.61
N ASN A 76 -1.95 10.42 -1.58
CA ASN A 76 -1.49 10.43 -2.97
C ASN A 76 -1.51 11.84 -3.57
N ALA A 77 -2.55 12.63 -3.29
CA ALA A 77 -2.66 14.01 -3.75
C ALA A 77 -1.62 14.91 -3.07
N THR A 78 -1.43 14.73 -1.76
CA THR A 78 -0.44 15.47 -0.98
C THR A 78 0.98 15.18 -1.47
N LEU A 79 1.32 13.89 -1.68
CA LEU A 79 2.63 13.50 -2.19
C LEU A 79 2.89 14.06 -3.59
N ALA A 80 1.92 13.93 -4.50
CA ALA A 80 2.06 14.45 -5.87
C ALA A 80 2.29 15.96 -5.88
N THR A 81 1.53 16.70 -5.08
CA THR A 81 1.68 18.17 -4.95
C THR A 81 3.07 18.54 -4.41
N ALA A 82 3.52 17.86 -3.36
CA ALA A 82 4.84 18.13 -2.76
C ALA A 82 5.99 17.80 -3.70
N LEU A 83 5.94 16.68 -4.41
CA LEU A 83 6.96 16.29 -5.39
C LEU A 83 7.03 17.28 -6.56
N THR A 84 5.88 17.69 -7.09
CA THR A 84 5.79 18.71 -8.16
C THR A 84 6.40 20.04 -7.72
N ALA A 85 6.14 20.45 -6.47
CA ALA A 85 6.70 21.67 -5.89
C ALA A 85 8.20 21.55 -5.49
N GLY A 86 8.82 20.38 -5.65
CA GLY A 86 10.19 20.11 -5.22
C GLY A 86 10.37 20.07 -3.70
N LYS A 87 9.28 19.87 -2.95
CA LYS A 87 9.23 19.81 -1.48
C LYS A 87 8.83 18.42 -0.95
N GLY A 88 8.96 17.39 -1.77
CA GLY A 88 8.69 16.02 -1.37
C GLY A 88 9.72 15.50 -0.35
N PRO A 89 9.39 14.41 0.37
CA PRO A 89 10.30 13.77 1.33
C PRO A 89 11.49 13.13 0.64
N ASP A 90 12.53 12.77 1.41
CA ASP A 90 13.71 12.02 0.91
C ASP A 90 13.33 10.59 0.54
N VAL A 91 12.55 9.95 1.40
CA VAL A 91 12.02 8.59 1.21
C VAL A 91 10.50 8.62 1.36
N MET A 92 9.82 7.81 0.59
CA MET A 92 8.36 7.74 0.61
C MET A 92 7.84 6.34 0.36
N LEU A 93 6.69 6.05 0.93
CA LEU A 93 5.91 4.89 0.55
C LEU A 93 5.12 5.24 -0.73
N ILE A 94 5.22 4.42 -1.77
CA ILE A 94 4.52 4.60 -3.05
C ILE A 94 3.53 3.47 -3.29
N ARG A 95 2.40 3.80 -3.92
CA ARG A 95 1.44 2.80 -4.39
C ARG A 95 2.07 1.96 -5.50
N ALA A 96 1.60 0.72 -5.62
CA ALA A 96 2.09 -0.15 -6.68
C ALA A 96 1.43 0.12 -8.04
N TYR A 97 2.08 -0.35 -9.10
CA TYR A 97 1.60 -0.35 -10.49
C TYR A 97 1.23 1.07 -10.97
N GLY A 98 0.09 1.20 -11.62
CA GLY A 98 -0.40 2.49 -12.10
C GLY A 98 -0.64 3.55 -11.01
N GLY A 99 -0.69 3.14 -9.73
CA GLY A 99 -0.79 4.08 -8.61
C GLY A 99 0.44 4.99 -8.44
N MET A 100 1.60 4.58 -8.97
CA MET A 100 2.83 5.37 -9.00
C MET A 100 3.17 5.91 -10.40
N ALA A 101 2.52 5.44 -11.45
CA ALA A 101 2.95 5.65 -12.83
C ALA A 101 3.15 7.14 -13.18
N ASN A 102 2.18 7.99 -12.88
CA ASN A 102 2.29 9.43 -13.17
C ASN A 102 3.46 10.10 -12.43
N LEU A 103 3.81 9.60 -11.25
CA LEU A 103 4.93 10.15 -10.46
C LEU A 103 6.27 9.64 -10.99
N SER A 104 6.36 8.36 -11.39
CA SER A 104 7.57 7.80 -12.00
C SER A 104 7.84 8.42 -13.37
N ASP A 105 6.81 8.56 -14.21
CA ASP A 105 6.92 9.13 -15.56
C ASP A 105 7.32 10.62 -15.50
N ALA A 106 6.96 11.32 -14.44
CA ALA A 106 7.42 12.69 -14.17
C ALA A 106 8.84 12.79 -13.59
N GLY A 107 9.57 11.67 -13.47
CA GLY A 107 10.95 11.63 -13.00
C GLY A 107 11.13 11.93 -11.50
N ASN A 108 10.08 11.69 -10.69
CA ASN A 108 10.15 11.99 -9.26
C ASN A 108 10.89 10.96 -8.42
N PHE A 109 11.13 9.76 -8.93
CA PHE A 109 11.78 8.69 -8.18
C PHE A 109 13.16 8.34 -8.72
N MET A 110 14.07 8.06 -7.82
CA MET A 110 15.42 7.58 -8.17
C MET A 110 15.33 6.12 -8.62
N PRO A 111 15.83 5.76 -9.82
CA PRO A 111 15.96 4.37 -10.23
C PRO A 111 16.90 3.61 -9.28
N LEU A 112 16.51 2.39 -8.93
CA LEU A 112 17.26 1.48 -8.06
C LEU A 112 17.75 0.27 -8.85
N THR A 113 18.97 -0.16 -8.58
CA THR A 113 19.55 -1.39 -9.13
C THR A 113 19.83 -2.41 -8.02
N THR A 114 20.15 -3.64 -8.39
CA THR A 114 20.62 -4.66 -7.45
C THR A 114 21.98 -4.34 -6.83
N LYS A 115 22.74 -3.36 -7.38
CA LYS A 115 23.96 -2.82 -6.75
C LYS A 115 23.60 -1.86 -5.63
N ASP A 116 22.53 -1.06 -5.81
CA ASP A 116 22.06 -0.11 -4.80
C ASP A 116 21.36 -0.84 -3.64
N VAL A 117 20.50 -1.81 -3.98
CA VAL A 117 19.73 -2.62 -3.02
C VAL A 117 19.80 -4.10 -3.42
N PRO A 118 20.78 -4.86 -2.87
CA PRO A 118 20.99 -6.28 -3.25
C PRO A 118 19.78 -7.19 -3.01
N LEU A 119 18.88 -6.84 -2.10
CA LEU A 119 17.68 -7.63 -1.83
C LEU A 119 16.73 -7.73 -3.05
N LEU A 120 16.74 -6.76 -3.95
CA LEU A 120 15.93 -6.79 -5.18
C LEU A 120 16.20 -8.05 -6.02
N ALA A 121 17.44 -8.56 -6.02
CA ALA A 121 17.79 -9.79 -6.73
C ALA A 121 17.14 -11.06 -6.14
N LYS A 122 16.56 -10.97 -4.93
CA LYS A 122 15.91 -12.11 -4.25
C LYS A 122 14.39 -12.06 -4.32
N MET A 123 13.83 -11.02 -4.95
CA MET A 123 12.39 -10.84 -5.10
C MET A 123 11.89 -11.44 -6.41
N ALA A 124 10.68 -12.00 -6.38
CA ALA A 124 10.04 -12.53 -7.58
C ALA A 124 9.70 -11.41 -8.59
N PRO A 125 9.82 -11.68 -9.92
CA PRO A 125 9.53 -10.67 -10.96
C PRO A 125 8.13 -10.03 -10.83
N GLY A 126 7.10 -10.83 -10.49
CA GLY A 126 5.74 -10.33 -10.30
C GLY A 126 5.60 -9.32 -9.15
N THR A 127 6.45 -9.43 -8.12
CA THR A 127 6.50 -8.48 -7.02
C THR A 127 7.24 -7.21 -7.42
N LEU A 128 8.38 -7.36 -8.09
CA LEU A 128 9.18 -6.23 -8.61
C LEU A 128 8.36 -5.36 -9.56
N ALA A 129 7.53 -5.98 -10.41
CA ALA A 129 6.65 -5.28 -11.34
C ALA A 129 5.73 -4.25 -10.67
N GLY A 130 5.38 -4.44 -9.38
CA GLY A 130 4.59 -3.48 -8.60
C GLY A 130 5.28 -2.14 -8.36
N ALA A 131 6.61 -2.09 -8.48
CA ALA A 131 7.40 -0.86 -8.26
C ALA A 131 8.30 -0.51 -9.46
N GLN A 132 7.93 -0.99 -10.66
CA GLN A 132 8.57 -0.65 -11.92
C GLN A 132 7.80 0.42 -12.68
N GLY A 133 8.54 1.27 -13.38
CA GLY A 133 7.98 2.20 -14.35
C GLY A 133 7.18 1.46 -15.43
N TYR A 134 6.09 2.06 -15.88
CA TYR A 134 5.24 1.41 -16.88
C TYR A 134 5.93 1.32 -18.24
N ALA A 135 6.53 2.40 -18.67
CA ALA A 135 7.16 2.51 -20.00
C ALA A 135 8.60 1.96 -20.01
N ASP A 136 9.42 2.42 -19.07
CA ASP A 136 10.87 2.20 -19.05
C ASP A 136 11.33 0.95 -18.28
N LYS A 137 10.42 0.35 -17.50
CA LYS A 137 10.66 -0.82 -16.65
C LYS A 137 11.79 -0.64 -15.61
N HIS A 138 12.21 0.60 -15.34
CA HIS A 138 13.14 0.86 -14.25
C HIS A 138 12.49 0.50 -12.90
N GLN A 139 13.30 -0.07 -12.00
CA GLN A 139 12.85 -0.32 -10.62
C GLN A 139 12.94 0.98 -9.84
N PHE A 140 11.82 1.49 -9.34
CA PHE A 140 11.77 2.76 -8.59
C PHE A 140 11.57 2.58 -7.09
N GLY A 141 11.36 1.37 -6.64
CA GLY A 141 11.16 1.12 -5.22
C GLY A 141 11.45 -0.30 -4.79
N VAL A 142 11.55 -0.49 -3.48
CA VAL A 142 11.67 -1.79 -2.82
C VAL A 142 10.30 -2.23 -2.36
N PRO A 143 9.66 -3.22 -2.99
CA PRO A 143 8.39 -3.79 -2.51
C PRO A 143 8.54 -4.36 -1.10
N TYR A 144 7.53 -4.14 -0.25
CA TYR A 144 7.61 -4.58 1.15
C TYR A 144 6.65 -5.69 1.51
N SER A 145 5.52 -5.79 0.83
CA SER A 145 4.48 -6.77 1.14
C SER A 145 3.69 -7.18 -0.10
N THR A 146 3.20 -8.39 -0.08
CA THR A 146 2.10 -8.85 -0.96
C THR A 146 0.79 -8.66 -0.22
N SER A 147 -0.15 -7.95 -0.83
CA SER A 147 -1.53 -7.87 -0.35
C SER A 147 -2.34 -9.06 -0.87
N VAL A 148 -3.21 -9.57 -0.01
CA VAL A 148 -4.06 -10.74 -0.29
C VAL A 148 -5.47 -10.43 0.18
N LEU A 149 -6.46 -10.61 -0.70
CA LEU A 149 -7.86 -10.48 -0.35
C LEU A 149 -8.51 -11.84 -0.03
N GLY A 150 -9.57 -11.77 0.74
CA GLY A 150 -10.43 -12.91 1.03
C GLY A 150 -11.49 -12.57 2.07
N VAL A 151 -12.05 -13.59 2.67
CA VAL A 151 -13.09 -13.45 3.69
C VAL A 151 -12.47 -13.65 5.07
N LEU A 152 -12.38 -12.57 5.82
CA LEU A 152 -12.05 -12.57 7.25
C LEU A 152 -13.34 -12.86 8.03
N TYR A 153 -13.25 -13.64 9.09
CA TYR A 153 -14.42 -14.00 9.89
C TYR A 153 -14.13 -14.09 11.38
N ASN A 154 -15.15 -13.89 12.18
CA ASN A 154 -15.10 -14.11 13.63
C ASN A 154 -15.53 -15.55 13.95
N PRO A 155 -14.60 -16.45 14.34
CA PRO A 155 -14.92 -17.85 14.60
C PRO A 155 -15.87 -18.05 15.80
N GLU A 156 -15.87 -17.15 16.78
CA GLU A 156 -16.76 -17.25 17.94
C GLU A 156 -18.22 -16.98 17.56
N ILE A 157 -18.47 -15.97 16.70
CA ILE A 157 -19.82 -15.71 16.21
C ILE A 157 -20.29 -16.88 15.36
N LEU A 158 -19.46 -17.39 14.44
CA LEU A 158 -19.84 -18.52 13.60
C LEU A 158 -20.15 -19.77 14.42
N ALA A 159 -19.36 -20.06 15.45
CA ALA A 159 -19.61 -21.18 16.35
C ALA A 159 -20.95 -21.04 17.11
N LYS A 160 -21.24 -19.83 17.64
CA LYS A 160 -22.50 -19.54 18.34
C LYS A 160 -23.72 -19.74 17.46
N VAL A 161 -23.65 -19.49 16.17
CA VAL A 161 -24.78 -19.62 15.23
C VAL A 161 -24.73 -20.94 14.44
N GLY A 162 -23.79 -21.85 14.76
CA GLY A 162 -23.66 -23.16 14.12
C GLY A 162 -23.31 -23.10 12.64
N VAL A 163 -22.49 -22.11 12.23
CA VAL A 163 -22.02 -21.93 10.84
C VAL A 163 -20.61 -22.49 10.71
N ALA A 164 -20.37 -23.28 9.64
CA ALA A 164 -19.03 -23.77 9.33
C ALA A 164 -18.07 -22.61 8.98
N ALA A 165 -16.83 -22.73 9.46
CA ALA A 165 -15.81 -21.67 9.35
C ALA A 165 -15.28 -21.41 7.93
N ASN A 166 -15.65 -22.23 6.94
CA ASN A 166 -15.11 -22.10 5.57
C ASN A 166 -16.19 -22.49 4.54
N PRO A 167 -17.15 -21.63 4.26
CA PRO A 167 -18.07 -21.80 3.13
C PRO A 167 -17.27 -21.99 1.83
N THR A 168 -17.56 -23.05 1.07
CA THR A 168 -16.78 -23.40 -0.14
C THR A 168 -17.46 -22.98 -1.45
N SER A 169 -18.75 -22.67 -1.41
CA SER A 169 -19.52 -22.17 -2.56
C SER A 169 -20.18 -20.84 -2.22
N TRP A 170 -20.50 -20.05 -3.25
CA TRP A 170 -21.20 -18.77 -3.11
C TRP A 170 -22.51 -18.93 -2.33
N ALA A 171 -23.34 -19.91 -2.73
CA ALA A 171 -24.59 -20.20 -2.02
C ALA A 171 -24.37 -20.53 -0.53
N SER A 172 -23.30 -21.26 -0.18
CA SER A 172 -23.02 -21.58 1.23
C SER A 172 -22.56 -20.35 2.02
N LEU A 173 -21.86 -19.39 1.39
CA LEU A 173 -21.52 -18.12 2.04
C LEU A 173 -22.76 -17.27 2.31
N LEU A 174 -23.66 -17.11 1.32
CA LEU A 174 -24.89 -16.35 1.51
C LEU A 174 -25.78 -17.00 2.58
N SER A 175 -25.90 -18.33 2.57
CA SER A 175 -26.65 -19.08 3.62
C SER A 175 -26.03 -18.87 5.02
N ALA A 176 -24.69 -18.82 5.11
CA ALA A 176 -23.99 -18.51 6.36
C ALA A 176 -24.33 -17.10 6.86
N MET A 177 -24.28 -16.10 5.95
CA MET A 177 -24.64 -14.72 6.27
C MET A 177 -26.10 -14.57 6.69
N ASP A 178 -27.03 -15.31 6.05
CA ASP A 178 -28.43 -15.36 6.44
C ASP A 178 -28.61 -15.89 7.86
N ARG A 179 -27.91 -16.95 8.22
CA ARG A 179 -27.98 -17.53 9.58
C ARG A 179 -27.47 -16.55 10.62
N VAL A 180 -26.33 -15.88 10.34
CA VAL A 180 -25.76 -14.84 11.21
C VAL A 180 -26.78 -13.71 11.42
N LYS A 181 -27.39 -13.21 10.33
CA LYS A 181 -28.40 -12.14 10.38
C LYS A 181 -29.62 -12.51 11.16
N ARG A 182 -30.16 -13.72 10.94
CA ARG A 182 -31.34 -14.25 11.70
C ARG A 182 -31.07 -14.43 13.19
N ALA A 183 -29.78 -14.66 13.55
CA ALA A 183 -29.37 -14.74 14.95
C ALA A 183 -29.14 -13.37 15.61
N GLY A 184 -29.41 -12.26 14.89
CA GLY A 184 -29.34 -10.90 15.42
C GLY A 184 -27.93 -10.27 15.35
N TYR A 185 -26.96 -10.90 14.66
CA TYR A 185 -25.63 -10.32 14.44
C TYR A 185 -25.57 -9.56 13.11
N THR A 186 -24.69 -8.56 13.04
CA THR A 186 -24.29 -8.01 11.73
C THR A 186 -23.51 -9.07 10.95
N ALA A 187 -24.00 -9.42 9.75
CA ALA A 187 -23.34 -10.44 8.97
C ALA A 187 -22.05 -9.93 8.35
N LEU A 188 -22.04 -8.78 7.68
CA LEU A 188 -20.91 -8.25 6.92
C LEU A 188 -20.55 -6.84 7.41
N ALA A 189 -19.33 -6.64 7.87
CA ALA A 189 -18.81 -5.33 8.32
C ALA A 189 -18.20 -4.53 7.17
N VAL A 190 -18.91 -4.38 6.07
CA VAL A 190 -18.59 -3.51 4.94
C VAL A 190 -19.75 -2.57 4.71
N GLY A 191 -19.46 -1.33 4.31
CA GLY A 191 -20.49 -0.35 4.00
C GLY A 191 -20.25 0.34 2.67
N THR A 192 -21.29 0.97 2.13
CA THR A 192 -21.20 1.69 0.85
C THR A 192 -20.66 3.10 0.98
N GLY A 193 -20.46 3.60 2.21
CA GLY A 193 -19.86 4.91 2.48
C GLY A 193 -18.37 5.01 2.12
N TYR A 194 -17.66 3.88 2.08
CA TYR A 194 -16.25 3.81 1.68
C TYR A 194 -16.10 3.11 0.33
N ALA A 195 -16.13 3.86 -0.74
CA ALA A 195 -16.10 3.35 -2.11
C ALA A 195 -14.92 2.43 -2.45
N PRO A 196 -13.67 2.69 -1.99
CA PRO A 196 -12.56 1.75 -2.21
C PRO A 196 -12.79 0.37 -1.56
N GLY A 197 -13.54 0.30 -0.45
CA GLY A 197 -13.90 -0.96 0.21
C GLY A 197 -14.79 -1.85 -0.66
N LEU A 198 -15.68 -1.27 -1.45
CA LEU A 198 -16.51 -2.00 -2.40
C LEU A 198 -15.65 -2.63 -3.52
N GLU A 199 -14.71 -1.88 -4.09
CA GLU A 199 -13.78 -2.45 -5.09
C GLU A 199 -12.92 -3.58 -4.48
N GLN A 200 -12.51 -3.46 -3.21
CA GLN A 200 -11.75 -4.52 -2.53
C GLN A 200 -12.62 -5.76 -2.27
N MET A 201 -13.86 -5.57 -1.83
CA MET A 201 -14.81 -6.65 -1.63
C MET A 201 -15.10 -7.37 -2.95
N TRP A 202 -15.37 -6.63 -4.03
CA TRP A 202 -15.50 -7.18 -5.37
C TRP A 202 -14.21 -7.92 -5.78
N GLY A 203 -13.05 -7.32 -5.62
CA GLY A 203 -11.77 -7.91 -5.97
C GLY A 203 -11.49 -9.24 -5.26
N ALA A 204 -12.01 -9.43 -4.05
CA ALA A 204 -11.88 -10.69 -3.32
C ALA A 204 -12.71 -11.81 -3.95
N ILE A 205 -13.95 -11.53 -4.37
CA ILE A 205 -14.92 -12.54 -4.81
C ILE A 205 -14.94 -12.73 -6.32
N ALA A 206 -14.71 -11.67 -7.10
CA ALA A 206 -14.92 -11.63 -8.54
C ALA A 206 -14.16 -12.70 -9.35
N PRO A 207 -12.91 -13.07 -9.00
CA PRO A 207 -12.20 -14.12 -9.75
C PRO A 207 -12.92 -15.45 -9.85
N ALA A 208 -13.74 -15.80 -8.85
CA ALA A 208 -14.54 -17.02 -8.89
C ALA A 208 -15.62 -16.98 -10.00
N PHE A 209 -16.07 -15.80 -10.39
CA PHE A 209 -17.12 -15.59 -11.39
C PHE A 209 -16.60 -15.35 -12.79
N TYR A 210 -15.42 -14.69 -12.94
CA TYR A 210 -14.85 -14.44 -14.26
C TYR A 210 -13.75 -15.43 -14.67
N GLY A 211 -13.19 -16.24 -13.76
CA GLY A 211 -12.21 -17.27 -14.13
C GLY A 211 -10.75 -16.91 -13.82
N GLY A 212 -10.52 -16.02 -12.85
CA GLY A 212 -9.19 -15.73 -12.27
C GLY A 212 -8.14 -15.28 -13.29
N THR A 213 -6.94 -15.84 -13.22
CA THR A 213 -5.79 -15.47 -14.07
C THR A 213 -6.04 -15.67 -15.55
N SER A 214 -6.85 -16.65 -15.95
CA SER A 214 -7.18 -16.85 -17.37
C SER A 214 -7.92 -15.64 -17.94
N PHE A 215 -8.94 -15.16 -17.25
CA PHE A 215 -9.66 -13.96 -17.66
C PHE A 215 -8.78 -12.70 -17.60
N TYR A 216 -7.95 -12.58 -16.55
CA TYR A 216 -6.97 -11.49 -16.46
C TYR A 216 -6.09 -11.43 -17.71
N ASN A 217 -5.52 -12.55 -18.15
CA ASN A 217 -4.69 -12.59 -19.35
C ASN A 217 -5.46 -12.23 -20.63
N GLN A 218 -6.71 -12.66 -20.74
CA GLN A 218 -7.56 -12.34 -21.89
C GLN A 218 -7.90 -10.85 -21.96
N ILE A 219 -8.24 -10.24 -20.84
CA ILE A 219 -8.64 -8.82 -20.83
C ILE A 219 -7.44 -7.89 -21.02
N VAL A 220 -6.27 -8.21 -20.44
CA VAL A 220 -5.07 -7.40 -20.68
C VAL A 220 -4.51 -7.56 -22.09
N SER A 221 -4.77 -8.66 -22.77
CA SER A 221 -4.43 -8.82 -24.19
C SER A 221 -5.45 -8.18 -25.15
N GLY A 222 -6.60 -7.76 -24.66
CA GLY A 222 -7.72 -7.27 -25.46
C GLY A 222 -8.51 -8.37 -26.18
N SER A 223 -8.30 -9.66 -25.80
CA SER A 223 -9.08 -10.79 -26.33
C SER A 223 -10.50 -10.83 -25.78
N THR A 224 -10.73 -10.18 -24.63
CA THR A 224 -12.04 -9.85 -24.07
C THR A 224 -12.02 -8.45 -23.51
N ASN A 225 -13.13 -7.99 -22.90
CA ASN A 225 -13.25 -6.65 -22.37
C ASN A 225 -14.20 -6.60 -21.14
N PHE A 226 -14.45 -5.41 -20.57
CA PHE A 226 -15.29 -5.26 -19.38
C PHE A 226 -16.80 -5.47 -19.64
N ASN A 227 -17.25 -5.55 -20.88
CA ASN A 227 -18.63 -5.94 -21.20
C ASN A 227 -18.83 -7.46 -21.25
N ASP A 228 -17.79 -8.24 -21.03
CA ASP A 228 -17.88 -9.71 -21.01
C ASP A 228 -18.91 -10.17 -19.96
N PRO A 229 -19.81 -11.11 -20.31
CA PRO A 229 -20.83 -11.62 -19.39
C PRO A 229 -20.26 -12.18 -18.07
N ALA A 230 -19.05 -12.73 -18.08
CA ALA A 230 -18.40 -13.23 -16.87
C ALA A 230 -18.00 -12.09 -15.93
N PHE A 231 -17.49 -10.97 -16.49
CA PHE A 231 -17.20 -9.75 -15.72
C PHE A 231 -18.50 -9.16 -15.13
N VAL A 232 -19.54 -9.00 -15.93
CA VAL A 232 -20.85 -8.49 -15.47
C VAL A 232 -21.43 -9.38 -14.36
N ARG A 233 -21.33 -10.72 -14.47
CA ARG A 233 -21.73 -11.63 -13.39
C ARG A 233 -20.97 -11.39 -12.10
N SER A 234 -19.67 -11.04 -12.17
CA SER A 234 -18.89 -10.75 -10.98
C SER A 234 -19.35 -9.46 -10.27
N LEU A 235 -19.75 -8.44 -11.05
CA LEU A 235 -20.35 -7.22 -10.49
C LEU A 235 -21.70 -7.51 -9.83
N LYS A 236 -22.51 -8.36 -10.46
CA LYS A 236 -23.80 -8.78 -9.88
C LYS A 236 -23.62 -9.53 -8.56
N ALA A 237 -22.64 -10.44 -8.49
CA ALA A 237 -22.37 -11.18 -7.26
C ALA A 237 -22.05 -10.24 -6.07
N GLU A 238 -21.37 -9.12 -6.30
CA GLU A 238 -21.15 -8.16 -5.22
C GLU A 238 -22.45 -7.57 -4.70
N THR A 239 -23.41 -7.27 -5.56
CA THR A 239 -24.69 -6.71 -5.13
C THR A 239 -25.49 -7.66 -4.25
N GLU A 240 -25.27 -8.97 -4.36
CA GLU A 240 -25.90 -10.00 -3.52
C GLU A 240 -25.40 -9.95 -2.06
N LEU A 241 -24.29 -9.23 -1.79
CA LEU A 241 -23.77 -9.01 -0.44
C LEU A 241 -24.39 -7.78 0.26
N TYR A 242 -24.97 -6.84 -0.48
CA TYR A 242 -25.51 -5.59 0.10
C TYR A 242 -26.57 -5.81 1.18
N PRO A 243 -27.51 -6.81 1.06
CA PRO A 243 -28.48 -7.09 2.11
C PRO A 243 -27.88 -7.53 3.45
N TYR A 244 -26.60 -7.92 3.49
CA TYR A 244 -25.87 -8.37 4.68
C TYR A 244 -25.04 -7.30 5.36
N MET A 245 -24.94 -6.12 4.74
CA MET A 245 -24.30 -4.95 5.32
C MET A 245 -25.11 -4.43 6.51
N PRO A 246 -24.48 -3.68 7.45
CA PRO A 246 -25.21 -3.12 8.59
C PRO A 246 -26.21 -2.04 8.15
N ALA A 247 -27.20 -1.79 9.01
CA ALA A 247 -28.09 -0.65 8.83
C ALA A 247 -27.27 0.65 8.77
N GLY A 248 -27.63 1.55 7.87
CA GLY A 248 -26.88 2.78 7.63
C GLY A 248 -25.54 2.59 6.91
N ALA A 249 -25.40 1.51 6.13
CA ALA A 249 -24.17 1.18 5.38
C ALA A 249 -23.61 2.36 4.52
N SER A 250 -24.48 3.25 4.04
CA SER A 250 -24.08 4.42 3.26
C SER A 250 -23.31 5.49 4.05
N GLY A 251 -23.45 5.49 5.38
CA GLY A 251 -22.74 6.38 6.28
C GLY A 251 -21.48 5.78 6.91
N LEU A 252 -21.16 4.51 6.62
CA LEU A 252 -20.01 3.85 7.21
C LEU A 252 -18.72 4.22 6.48
N ASP A 253 -17.86 4.95 7.18
CA ASP A 253 -16.50 5.20 6.73
C ASP A 253 -15.58 3.98 6.95
N TYR A 254 -14.34 4.10 6.46
CA TYR A 254 -13.36 3.03 6.53
C TYR A 254 -13.03 2.60 7.97
N ASN A 255 -12.87 3.53 8.90
CA ASN A 255 -12.50 3.22 10.27
C ASN A 255 -13.65 2.57 11.03
N THR A 256 -14.88 3.06 10.82
CA THR A 256 -16.09 2.54 11.46
C THR A 256 -16.35 1.09 11.04
N GLN A 257 -16.28 0.75 9.75
CA GLN A 257 -16.48 -0.63 9.31
C GLN A 257 -15.41 -1.58 9.86
N ARG A 258 -14.15 -1.16 9.94
CA ARG A 258 -13.06 -1.94 10.54
C ARG A 258 -13.29 -2.18 12.04
N ALA A 259 -13.71 -1.13 12.76
CA ALA A 259 -14.00 -1.21 14.19
C ALA A 259 -15.17 -2.15 14.51
N LEU A 260 -16.21 -2.20 13.66
CA LEU A 260 -17.31 -3.16 13.82
C LEU A 260 -16.81 -4.61 13.85
N PHE A 261 -15.92 -4.98 12.95
CA PHE A 261 -15.35 -6.33 12.90
C PHE A 261 -14.38 -6.57 14.06
N ALA A 262 -13.42 -5.68 14.30
CA ALA A 262 -12.42 -5.84 15.35
C ALA A 262 -13.03 -6.02 16.75
N ASN A 263 -14.14 -5.31 17.03
CA ASN A 263 -14.86 -5.39 18.31
C ASN A 263 -15.90 -6.52 18.38
N GLY A 264 -15.87 -7.47 17.44
CA GLY A 264 -16.77 -8.63 17.46
C GLY A 264 -18.25 -8.29 17.25
N LYS A 265 -18.57 -7.17 16.58
CA LYS A 265 -19.95 -6.77 16.28
C LYS A 265 -20.45 -7.31 14.94
N ALA A 266 -19.56 -7.86 14.12
CA ALA A 266 -19.90 -8.46 12.84
C ALA A 266 -19.17 -9.79 12.65
N ALA A 267 -19.82 -10.71 11.90
CA ALA A 267 -19.30 -12.05 11.67
C ALA A 267 -18.26 -12.13 10.56
N PHE A 268 -18.43 -11.34 9.50
CA PHE A 268 -17.56 -11.34 8.32
C PHE A 268 -17.06 -9.94 7.99
N TYR A 269 -15.85 -9.89 7.44
CA TYR A 269 -15.25 -8.75 6.77
C TYR A 269 -14.57 -9.24 5.49
N ILE A 270 -14.87 -8.63 4.34
CA ILE A 270 -14.23 -8.98 3.07
C ILE A 270 -13.19 -7.91 2.76
N GLY A 271 -11.93 -8.27 2.83
CA GLY A 271 -10.80 -7.34 2.70
C GLY A 271 -9.46 -8.06 2.70
N GLY A 272 -8.39 -7.34 3.01
CA GLY A 272 -7.03 -7.81 2.88
C GLY A 272 -6.29 -8.08 4.20
N ASN A 273 -5.10 -8.72 4.08
CA ASN A 273 -4.21 -8.96 5.22
C ASN A 273 -3.80 -7.69 5.97
N TYR A 274 -3.72 -6.57 5.28
CA TYR A 274 -3.38 -5.25 5.85
C TYR A 274 -4.40 -4.74 6.88
N GLU A 275 -5.59 -5.32 6.96
CA GLU A 275 -6.60 -4.98 7.96
C GLU A 275 -6.27 -5.58 9.33
N ILE A 276 -5.55 -6.70 9.36
CA ILE A 276 -5.34 -7.49 10.58
C ILE A 276 -4.55 -6.70 11.61
N SER A 277 -3.52 -5.94 11.21
CA SER A 277 -2.76 -5.10 12.13
C SER A 277 -3.64 -4.00 12.76
N TYR A 278 -4.54 -3.41 11.99
CA TYR A 278 -5.51 -2.45 12.52
C TYR A 278 -6.51 -3.11 13.48
N PHE A 279 -7.04 -4.29 13.14
CA PHE A 279 -7.92 -5.02 14.05
C PHE A 279 -7.21 -5.33 15.38
N ARG A 280 -5.94 -5.75 15.33
CA ARG A 280 -5.12 -6.00 16.52
C ARG A 280 -4.82 -4.74 17.32
N SER A 281 -4.70 -3.57 16.68
CA SER A 281 -4.51 -2.30 17.39
C SER A 281 -5.73 -1.87 18.20
N LEU A 282 -6.94 -2.21 17.72
CA LEU A 282 -8.20 -1.95 18.44
C LEU A 282 -8.52 -3.04 19.46
N ASN A 283 -8.26 -4.29 19.13
CA ASN A 283 -8.51 -5.46 19.98
C ASN A 283 -7.41 -6.49 19.77
N PRO A 284 -6.37 -6.51 20.63
CA PRO A 284 -5.23 -7.43 20.49
C PRO A 284 -5.59 -8.91 20.45
N THR A 285 -6.71 -9.28 21.08
CA THR A 285 -7.20 -10.66 21.16
C THR A 285 -8.38 -10.96 20.22
N ALA A 286 -8.70 -10.04 19.28
CA ALA A 286 -9.80 -10.26 18.34
C ALA A 286 -9.69 -11.65 17.69
N PRO A 287 -10.73 -12.47 17.74
CA PRO A 287 -10.74 -13.77 17.07
C PRO A 287 -10.87 -13.57 15.56
N ILE A 288 -9.81 -13.87 14.82
CA ILE A 288 -9.74 -13.64 13.37
C ILE A 288 -9.41 -14.95 12.66
N GLY A 289 -10.35 -15.47 11.88
CA GLY A 289 -10.11 -16.49 10.89
C GLY A 289 -10.10 -15.90 9.47
N TRP A 290 -9.62 -16.68 8.51
CA TRP A 290 -9.63 -16.32 7.10
C TRP A 290 -9.86 -17.55 6.22
N PHE A 291 -10.57 -17.35 5.10
CA PHE A 291 -10.64 -18.32 4.02
C PHE A 291 -10.67 -17.62 2.66
N PRO A 292 -10.18 -18.29 1.58
CA PRO A 292 -10.31 -17.79 0.21
C PRO A 292 -11.78 -17.58 -0.15
N ALA A 293 -12.09 -16.57 -0.97
CA ALA A 293 -13.46 -16.41 -1.45
C ALA A 293 -14.01 -17.74 -1.98
N PRO A 294 -15.31 -18.05 -1.73
CA PRO A 294 -15.91 -19.28 -2.20
C PRO A 294 -15.94 -19.37 -3.72
N ALA A 295 -16.01 -20.58 -4.25
CA ALA A 295 -16.28 -20.79 -5.66
C ALA A 295 -17.68 -20.27 -6.04
N ALA A 296 -17.83 -19.76 -7.25
CA ALA A 296 -19.15 -19.31 -7.75
C ALA A 296 -20.20 -20.43 -7.73
N THR A 297 -19.76 -21.66 -7.97
CA THR A 297 -20.61 -22.88 -7.91
C THR A 297 -19.98 -23.93 -7.00
N GLN A 298 -20.79 -24.86 -6.54
CA GLN A 298 -20.32 -25.97 -5.72
C GLN A 298 -19.25 -26.80 -6.48
N GLY A 299 -18.09 -27.02 -5.85
CA GLY A 299 -16.98 -27.76 -6.45
C GLY A 299 -16.18 -26.99 -7.52
N GLY A 300 -16.57 -25.75 -7.80
CA GLY A 300 -15.84 -24.89 -8.75
C GLY A 300 -14.50 -24.40 -8.22
N PRO A 301 -13.70 -23.73 -9.08
CA PRO A 301 -12.40 -23.19 -8.69
C PRO A 301 -12.55 -22.03 -7.70
N ARG A 302 -11.58 -21.94 -6.78
CA ARG A 302 -11.44 -20.84 -5.83
C ARG A 302 -10.15 -20.08 -6.12
N TYR A 303 -10.17 -18.78 -5.89
CA TYR A 303 -9.04 -17.91 -6.18
C TYR A 303 -8.67 -17.07 -4.96
N VAL A 304 -7.45 -16.59 -4.96
CA VAL A 304 -6.91 -15.67 -3.96
C VAL A 304 -6.34 -14.46 -4.70
N THR A 305 -7.07 -13.37 -4.68
CA THR A 305 -6.60 -12.10 -5.26
C THR A 305 -5.39 -11.60 -4.50
N ASN A 306 -4.31 -11.32 -5.24
CA ASN A 306 -3.09 -10.80 -4.65
C ASN A 306 -2.38 -9.81 -5.59
N TRP A 307 -1.56 -8.92 -4.99
CA TRP A 307 -0.74 -7.95 -5.70
C TRP A 307 0.39 -7.43 -4.80
N ALA A 308 1.42 -6.78 -5.36
CA ALA A 308 2.36 -6.02 -4.57
C ALA A 308 1.64 -4.81 -3.96
N ASP A 309 1.68 -4.65 -2.63
CA ASP A 309 0.90 -3.61 -1.94
C ASP A 309 1.42 -2.21 -2.24
N GLY A 310 2.72 -2.03 -2.13
CA GLY A 310 3.44 -0.81 -2.40
C GLY A 310 4.94 -1.01 -2.29
N ALA A 311 5.68 0.07 -2.35
CA ALA A 311 7.13 0.05 -2.27
C ALA A 311 7.68 1.29 -1.56
N PHE A 312 8.89 1.18 -1.03
CA PHE A 312 9.65 2.32 -0.56
C PHE A 312 10.45 2.88 -1.73
N ALA A 313 10.32 4.19 -1.98
CA ALA A 313 11.04 4.88 -3.06
C ALA A 313 11.88 6.04 -2.50
N ILE A 314 12.91 6.42 -3.25
CA ILE A 314 13.76 7.57 -2.97
C ILE A 314 13.37 8.70 -3.93
N ASN A 315 13.24 9.90 -3.41
CA ASN A 315 13.03 11.11 -4.21
C ASN A 315 14.25 11.38 -5.10
N ALA A 316 14.03 11.50 -6.41
CA ALA A 316 15.11 11.79 -7.36
C ALA A 316 15.86 13.10 -7.04
N LYS A 317 15.17 14.05 -6.39
CA LYS A 317 15.69 15.38 -6.05
C LYS A 317 16.25 15.47 -4.63
N THR A 318 16.30 14.37 -3.86
CA THR A 318 16.91 14.42 -2.52
C THR A 318 18.39 14.80 -2.58
N THR A 319 18.82 15.61 -1.65
CA THR A 319 20.25 15.94 -1.44
C THR A 319 20.96 14.90 -0.58
N HIS A 320 20.23 13.96 0.04
CA HIS A 320 20.72 12.94 0.96
C HIS A 320 20.70 11.53 0.33
N LYS A 321 21.13 11.40 -0.94
CA LYS A 321 21.05 10.13 -1.70
C LYS A 321 21.77 8.96 -1.03
N ALA A 322 22.95 9.20 -0.48
CA ALA A 322 23.75 8.16 0.18
C ALA A 322 23.08 7.66 1.47
N GLU A 323 22.53 8.57 2.25
CA GLU A 323 21.82 8.27 3.49
C GLU A 323 20.48 7.58 3.20
N ALA A 324 19.76 8.05 2.18
CA ALA A 324 18.52 7.39 1.73
C ALA A 324 18.78 5.96 1.24
N LEU A 325 19.88 5.70 0.53
CA LEU A 325 20.28 4.33 0.14
C LEU A 325 20.64 3.46 1.36
N LYS A 326 21.30 4.01 2.38
CA LYS A 326 21.54 3.29 3.64
C LYS A 326 20.21 2.91 4.30
N PHE A 327 19.26 3.85 4.37
CA PHE A 327 17.93 3.58 4.91
C PHE A 327 17.18 2.54 4.07
N MET A 328 17.25 2.65 2.73
CA MET A 328 16.64 1.67 1.84
C MET A 328 17.20 0.25 2.07
N ASN A 329 18.51 0.10 2.27
CA ASN A 329 19.12 -1.20 2.58
C ASN A 329 18.74 -1.70 3.99
N PHE A 330 18.55 -0.82 4.96
CA PHE A 330 18.07 -1.19 6.28
C PHE A 330 16.65 -1.78 6.19
N ILE A 331 15.71 -1.08 5.53
CA ILE A 331 14.33 -1.55 5.36
C ILE A 331 14.22 -2.76 4.41
N ALA A 332 15.18 -2.94 3.51
CA ALA A 332 15.30 -4.12 2.66
C ALA A 332 15.94 -5.32 3.37
N SER A 333 16.36 -5.20 4.62
CA SER A 333 16.97 -6.32 5.34
C SER A 333 15.94 -7.39 5.73
N LYS A 334 16.37 -8.67 5.77
CA LYS A 334 15.51 -9.76 6.22
C LYS A 334 14.98 -9.53 7.64
N SER A 335 15.81 -8.98 8.52
CA SER A 335 15.42 -8.68 9.90
C SER A 335 14.31 -7.64 9.97
N PHE A 336 14.41 -6.57 9.18
CA PHE A 336 13.36 -5.55 9.10
C PHE A 336 12.05 -6.13 8.51
N MET A 337 12.15 -6.88 7.41
CA MET A 337 11.00 -7.53 6.78
C MET A 337 10.30 -8.51 7.74
N GLN A 338 11.07 -9.24 8.57
CA GLN A 338 10.50 -10.11 9.62
C GLN A 338 9.72 -9.28 10.65
N GLN A 339 10.25 -8.15 11.10
CA GLN A 339 9.54 -7.28 12.04
C GLN A 339 8.26 -6.69 11.42
N GLY A 340 8.28 -6.36 10.14
CA GLY A 340 7.09 -5.94 9.40
C GLY A 340 6.04 -7.05 9.33
N ALA A 341 6.45 -8.29 9.15
CA ALA A 341 5.54 -9.44 9.19
C ALA A 341 4.93 -9.64 10.59
N ASP A 342 5.75 -9.55 11.64
CA ASP A 342 5.32 -9.81 13.02
C ASP A 342 4.41 -8.73 13.58
N GLN A 343 4.64 -7.45 13.23
CA GLN A 343 3.96 -6.31 13.85
C GLN A 343 2.93 -5.65 12.95
N LEU A 344 3.13 -5.67 11.62
CA LEU A 344 2.26 -4.98 10.66
C LEU A 344 1.46 -5.93 9.76
N GLY A 345 1.65 -7.24 9.91
CA GLY A 345 0.93 -8.23 9.12
C GLY A 345 1.37 -8.27 7.65
N TRP A 346 2.59 -7.89 7.35
CA TRP A 346 3.11 -7.99 6.00
C TRP A 346 3.29 -9.44 5.56
N ILE A 347 3.18 -9.67 4.28
CA ILE A 347 3.65 -10.88 3.59
C ILE A 347 4.84 -10.45 2.74
N PRO A 348 6.06 -10.40 3.32
CA PRO A 348 7.24 -9.91 2.60
C PRO A 348 7.54 -10.75 1.36
N PRO A 349 8.00 -10.12 0.26
CA PRO A 349 8.23 -10.81 -1.02
C PRO A 349 9.59 -11.52 -1.09
N ILE A 350 10.09 -12.01 0.02
CA ILE A 350 11.36 -12.75 0.14
C ILE A 350 11.17 -14.05 0.90
N ALA A 351 12.01 -15.03 0.59
CA ALA A 351 11.97 -16.32 1.25
C ALA A 351 12.49 -16.27 2.71
N GLY A 352 12.03 -17.21 3.52
CA GLY A 352 12.54 -17.44 4.88
C GLY A 352 12.03 -16.45 5.93
N ILE A 353 10.91 -15.80 5.69
CA ILE A 353 10.14 -15.04 6.69
C ILE A 353 9.19 -16.01 7.40
N ASN A 354 9.17 -15.94 8.73
CA ASN A 354 8.22 -16.69 9.54
C ASN A 354 6.96 -15.85 9.78
N LEU A 355 5.81 -16.34 9.34
CA LEU A 355 4.53 -15.65 9.51
C LEU A 355 3.82 -16.22 10.73
N THR A 356 3.82 -15.47 11.83
CA THR A 356 3.30 -15.90 13.13
C THR A 356 1.79 -15.68 13.28
N GLU A 357 1.20 -14.70 12.61
CA GLU A 357 -0.26 -14.49 12.61
C GLU A 357 -0.95 -15.58 11.77
N PRO A 358 -1.83 -16.41 12.36
CA PRO A 358 -2.37 -17.60 11.70
C PRO A 358 -3.15 -17.29 10.40
N ALA A 359 -3.93 -16.19 10.39
CA ALA A 359 -4.69 -15.79 9.22
C ALA A 359 -3.76 -15.38 8.07
N ILE A 360 -2.70 -14.61 8.35
CA ILE A 360 -1.70 -14.17 7.36
C ILE A 360 -0.91 -15.35 6.81
N ALA A 361 -0.49 -16.27 7.69
CA ALA A 361 0.18 -17.50 7.28
C ALA A 361 -0.72 -18.36 6.38
N ALA A 362 -2.03 -18.42 6.66
CA ALA A 362 -2.99 -19.13 5.80
C ALA A 362 -3.13 -18.47 4.42
N MET A 363 -3.18 -17.13 4.37
CA MET A 363 -3.20 -16.35 3.12
C MET A 363 -1.95 -16.63 2.27
N ALA A 364 -0.77 -16.48 2.85
CA ALA A 364 0.50 -16.68 2.15
C ALA A 364 0.63 -18.08 1.55
N ARG A 365 0.22 -19.13 2.29
CA ARG A 365 0.24 -20.51 1.81
C ARG A 365 -0.67 -20.78 0.60
N LYS A 366 -1.69 -19.96 0.39
CA LYS A 366 -2.64 -20.15 -0.73
C LYS A 366 -2.23 -19.43 -2.00
N ILE A 367 -1.35 -18.43 -1.94
CA ILE A 367 -0.92 -17.67 -3.13
C ILE A 367 -0.36 -18.57 -4.23
N PRO A 368 0.57 -19.53 -3.99
CA PRO A 368 1.16 -20.32 -5.05
C PRO A 368 0.17 -21.20 -5.81
N GLN A 369 -0.94 -21.59 -5.17
CA GLN A 369 -1.91 -22.54 -5.72
C GLN A 369 -3.15 -21.87 -6.30
N MET A 370 -3.54 -20.72 -5.75
CA MET A 370 -4.83 -20.08 -6.01
C MET A 370 -4.68 -18.60 -6.39
N GLY A 371 -3.44 -18.08 -6.43
CA GLY A 371 -3.17 -16.67 -6.66
C GLY A 371 -3.64 -16.18 -8.03
N THR A 372 -4.26 -15.00 -8.06
CA THR A 372 -4.64 -14.29 -9.27
C THR A 372 -4.41 -12.79 -9.08
N PRO A 373 -3.98 -12.05 -10.12
CA PRO A 373 -3.82 -10.61 -10.01
C PRO A 373 -5.14 -9.89 -9.65
N PHE A 374 -5.04 -8.81 -8.88
CA PHE A 374 -6.19 -7.91 -8.69
C PHE A 374 -6.45 -7.13 -9.99
N LEU A 375 -7.46 -7.55 -10.72
CA LEU A 375 -7.71 -7.17 -12.12
C LEU A 375 -7.60 -5.66 -12.36
N THR A 376 -8.37 -4.86 -11.65
CA THR A 376 -8.44 -3.42 -11.85
C THR A 376 -7.17 -2.70 -11.43
N LEU A 377 -6.54 -3.15 -10.34
CA LEU A 377 -5.39 -2.51 -9.76
C LEU A 377 -4.11 -2.77 -10.57
N VAL A 378 -3.89 -4.03 -10.95
CA VAL A 378 -2.65 -4.44 -11.64
C VAL A 378 -2.65 -4.04 -13.11
N GLY A 379 -3.79 -4.16 -13.80
CA GLY A 379 -3.88 -3.97 -15.25
C GLY A 379 -4.34 -2.59 -15.72
N PHE A 380 -5.18 -1.89 -14.94
CA PHE A 380 -6.01 -0.80 -15.48
C PHE A 380 -6.00 0.49 -14.69
N ARG A 381 -4.82 0.84 -14.10
CA ARG A 381 -4.59 2.12 -13.41
C ARG A 381 -3.51 2.99 -14.04
N TYR A 382 -3.01 2.65 -15.23
CA TYR A 382 -1.91 3.35 -15.89
C TYR A 382 -2.33 4.57 -16.72
N GLY A 383 -3.61 4.73 -17.00
CA GLY A 383 -4.17 5.86 -17.73
C GLY A 383 -5.33 6.52 -16.99
N ALA A 384 -5.90 7.58 -17.57
CA ALA A 384 -7.03 8.31 -17.01
C ALA A 384 -8.20 8.37 -17.99
N PRO A 385 -9.43 8.08 -17.51
CA PRO A 385 -9.80 7.62 -16.18
C PRO A 385 -9.31 6.20 -15.90
N THR A 386 -8.92 5.90 -14.64
CA THR A 386 -8.58 4.53 -14.26
C THR A 386 -9.84 3.67 -14.09
N SER A 387 -9.72 2.35 -14.22
CA SER A 387 -10.84 1.45 -13.92
C SER A 387 -11.39 1.67 -12.51
N SER A 388 -10.52 1.88 -11.52
CA SER A 388 -10.93 2.12 -10.12
C SER A 388 -11.65 3.46 -9.92
N SER A 389 -11.24 4.53 -10.64
CA SER A 389 -11.90 5.84 -10.53
C SER A 389 -13.33 5.84 -11.08
N ILE A 390 -13.67 4.85 -11.89
CA ILE A 390 -15.02 4.63 -12.40
C ILE A 390 -15.77 3.62 -11.51
N MET A 391 -15.12 2.51 -11.18
CA MET A 391 -15.73 1.40 -10.46
C MET A 391 -16.17 1.78 -9.05
N GLN A 392 -15.30 2.48 -8.30
CA GLN A 392 -15.57 2.83 -6.91
C GLN A 392 -16.86 3.66 -6.74
N PRO A 393 -17.02 4.84 -7.37
CA PRO A 393 -18.28 5.58 -7.31
C PRO A 393 -19.42 4.84 -8.05
N GLY A 394 -19.10 4.00 -9.03
CA GLY A 394 -20.07 3.17 -9.74
C GLY A 394 -20.76 2.18 -8.82
N PHE A 395 -20.05 1.49 -7.96
CA PHE A 395 -20.64 0.60 -6.95
C PHE A 395 -21.56 1.35 -5.98
N GLN A 396 -21.22 2.56 -5.57
CA GLN A 396 -22.12 3.38 -4.73
C GLN A 396 -23.42 3.73 -5.48
N LYS A 397 -23.33 4.05 -6.78
CA LYS A 397 -24.53 4.27 -7.62
C LYS A 397 -25.36 3.00 -7.79
N VAL A 398 -24.71 1.85 -7.98
CA VAL A 398 -25.41 0.56 -8.03
C VAL A 398 -26.11 0.27 -6.71
N ALA A 399 -25.45 0.49 -5.58
CA ALA A 399 -26.03 0.28 -4.26
C ALA A 399 -27.23 1.19 -3.96
N SER A 400 -27.25 2.40 -4.53
CA SER A 400 -28.39 3.34 -4.42
C SER A 400 -29.48 3.13 -5.47
N GLY A 401 -29.29 2.20 -6.43
CA GLY A 401 -30.22 1.99 -7.55
C GLY A 401 -30.11 3.04 -8.69
N ALA A 402 -29.12 3.94 -8.61
CA ALA A 402 -28.90 4.99 -9.62
C ALA A 402 -28.19 4.49 -10.89
N GLN A 403 -27.65 3.27 -10.86
CA GLN A 403 -26.96 2.64 -11.99
C GLN A 403 -27.13 1.11 -11.92
N THR A 404 -27.23 0.45 -13.07
CA THR A 404 -27.19 -1.00 -13.17
C THR A 404 -25.76 -1.52 -13.27
N VAL A 405 -25.53 -2.79 -12.95
CA VAL A 405 -24.19 -3.42 -13.11
C VAL A 405 -23.74 -3.47 -14.56
N THR A 406 -24.68 -3.56 -15.53
CA THR A 406 -24.36 -3.53 -16.97
C THR A 406 -23.89 -2.15 -17.40
N GLU A 407 -24.55 -1.10 -16.94
CA GLU A 407 -24.12 0.29 -17.20
C GLU A 407 -22.77 0.58 -16.54
N LEU A 408 -22.50 0.03 -15.34
CA LEU A 408 -21.21 0.14 -14.69
C LEU A 408 -20.11 -0.54 -15.52
N ALA A 409 -20.35 -1.77 -15.98
CA ALA A 409 -19.42 -2.50 -16.83
C ALA A 409 -19.08 -1.71 -18.11
N LYS A 410 -20.12 -1.18 -18.76
CA LYS A 410 -19.97 -0.32 -19.96
C LYS A 410 -19.18 0.95 -19.66
N ALA A 411 -19.45 1.62 -18.54
CA ALA A 411 -18.73 2.83 -18.16
C ALA A 411 -17.23 2.55 -17.92
N ILE A 412 -16.91 1.41 -17.29
CA ILE A 412 -15.51 0.98 -17.09
C ILE A 412 -14.87 0.70 -18.45
N GLN A 413 -15.56 -0.02 -19.34
CA GLN A 413 -15.07 -0.31 -20.70
C GLN A 413 -14.78 0.96 -21.48
N ASP A 414 -15.74 1.87 -21.56
CA ASP A 414 -15.60 3.11 -22.31
C ASP A 414 -14.47 3.99 -21.77
N GLY A 415 -14.38 4.11 -20.45
CA GLY A 415 -13.33 4.90 -19.82
C GLY A 415 -11.93 4.30 -20.02
N VAL A 416 -11.76 3.00 -19.84
CA VAL A 416 -10.47 2.34 -20.06
C VAL A 416 -10.10 2.32 -21.55
N ALA A 417 -11.04 2.10 -22.45
CA ALA A 417 -10.79 2.09 -23.90
C ALA A 417 -10.28 3.45 -24.41
N SER A 418 -10.53 4.55 -23.71
CA SER A 418 -10.03 5.87 -24.10
C SER A 418 -8.49 5.95 -24.15
N TRP A 419 -7.79 5.14 -23.35
CA TRP A 419 -6.33 5.13 -23.25
C TRP A 419 -5.68 3.76 -23.45
N TYR A 420 -6.38 2.67 -23.19
CA TYR A 420 -5.79 1.32 -23.23
C TYR A 420 -5.75 0.78 -24.67
N ALA A 421 -4.56 0.73 -25.24
CA ALA A 421 -4.36 0.39 -26.65
C ALA A 421 -5.01 -0.94 -27.10
N PRO A 422 -4.98 -2.06 -26.33
CA PRO A 422 -5.64 -3.30 -26.72
C PRO A 422 -7.17 -3.19 -26.93
N PHE A 423 -7.82 -2.18 -26.35
CA PHE A 423 -9.27 -1.94 -26.52
C PHE A 423 -9.61 -0.98 -27.66
N LYS A 424 -8.61 -0.40 -28.34
CA LYS A 424 -8.78 0.54 -29.46
C LYS A 424 -8.85 -0.13 -30.83
N LYS A 425 -8.99 -1.46 -30.86
CA LYS A 425 -9.03 -2.25 -32.11
C LYS A 425 -10.38 -2.12 -32.79
#